data_0e6fef0371808359a79f4c08f3858b7a
#
_entry.id   0e6fef0371808359a79f4c08f3858b7a
#
_cell.length_a   1.000
_cell.length_b   1.000
_cell.length_c   1.000
_cell.angle_alpha   90.00
_cell.angle_beta   90.00
_cell.angle_gamma   90.00
#
_symmetry.space_group_name_H-M   'P 1'
#
loop_
_entity.id
_entity.type
_entity.pdbx_description
1 polymer ?
#
loop_
_entity_poly.entity_id
_entity_poly.type
_entity_poly.pdbx_seq_one_letter_code
_entity_poly.pdbx_strand_id
1 'polypeptide(L)'
;QLLTYTEANGGVGLQENSPSSLNQAISQAFSVIQEEDPGPVLVIPADLPQMRSEDLAELISLGRSDRFLVIVPDCHQTGTNALYLSSPTLIKPRFGHRSFQKHTSQALKKTADLTIWLNKTMQYDLDTFQDLHLYNKIEVQSSLLTN
;
A
#
# COMPACT_ATOMS: atom_id res chain seq x y z
N GLN A 1 -21.34 6.13 -6.07
CA GLN A 1 -21.43 4.66 -5.99
C GLN A 1 -20.30 4.06 -5.14
N LEU A 2 -19.03 4.35 -5.42
CA LEU A 2 -17.88 3.87 -4.65
C LEU A 2 -17.89 4.36 -3.19
N LEU A 3 -18.10 5.64 -2.95
CA LEU A 3 -18.18 6.21 -1.59
C LEU A 3 -19.29 5.54 -0.77
N THR A 4 -20.48 5.40 -1.35
CA THR A 4 -21.62 4.75 -0.68
C THR A 4 -21.33 3.28 -0.35
N TYR A 5 -20.63 2.55 -1.23
CA TYR A 5 -20.21 1.18 -0.97
C TYR A 5 -19.17 1.11 0.18
N THR A 6 -18.21 2.02 0.18
CA THR A 6 -17.18 2.12 1.24
C THR A 6 -17.82 2.37 2.59
N GLU A 7 -18.73 3.33 2.68
CA GLU A 7 -19.46 3.67 3.91
C GLU A 7 -20.33 2.51 4.42
N ALA A 8 -21.03 1.80 3.52
CA ALA A 8 -21.84 0.63 3.85
C ALA A 8 -21.01 -0.54 4.42
N ASN A 9 -19.71 -0.57 4.15
CA ASN A 9 -18.76 -1.56 4.68
C ASN A 9 -17.88 -1.03 5.82
N GLY A 10 -18.28 0.06 6.46
CA GLY A 10 -17.61 0.62 7.65
C GLY A 10 -16.37 1.47 7.34
N GLY A 11 -16.13 1.79 6.07
CA GLY A 11 -15.06 2.69 5.67
C GLY A 11 -15.50 4.15 5.63
N VAL A 12 -14.55 5.06 5.60
CA VAL A 12 -14.79 6.50 5.41
C VAL A 12 -14.41 6.88 3.99
N GLY A 13 -15.40 7.41 3.24
CA GLY A 13 -15.18 7.92 1.89
C GLY A 13 -14.59 9.32 1.94
N LEU A 14 -13.39 9.53 1.41
CA LEU A 14 -12.76 10.84 1.28
C LEU A 14 -12.82 11.32 -0.17
N GLN A 15 -13.58 12.38 -0.41
CA GLN A 15 -13.63 12.99 -1.73
C GLN A 15 -12.43 13.93 -1.93
N GLU A 16 -11.77 13.80 -3.08
CA GLU A 16 -10.68 14.71 -3.45
C GLU A 16 -11.19 16.14 -3.69
N ASN A 17 -10.46 17.13 -3.20
CA ASN A 17 -10.87 18.55 -3.26
C ASN A 17 -10.87 19.16 -4.68
N SER A 18 -10.17 18.54 -5.64
CA SER A 18 -10.16 18.89 -7.08
C SER A 18 -9.43 17.79 -7.84
N PRO A 19 -9.36 17.80 -9.19
CA PRO A 19 -8.52 16.89 -9.93
C PRO A 19 -7.11 16.91 -9.36
N SER A 20 -6.74 15.91 -8.59
CA SER A 20 -5.49 15.82 -7.86
C SER A 20 -4.67 14.62 -8.36
N SER A 21 -3.38 14.66 -8.10
CA SER A 21 -2.55 13.48 -8.30
C SER A 21 -2.75 12.49 -7.13
N LEU A 22 -2.45 11.20 -7.34
CA LEU A 22 -2.46 10.18 -6.29
C LEU A 22 -1.74 10.66 -5.01
N ASN A 23 -0.57 11.29 -5.15
CA ASN A 23 0.18 11.80 -4.00
C ASN A 23 -0.52 12.93 -3.25
N GLN A 24 -1.31 13.76 -3.95
CA GLN A 24 -2.13 14.80 -3.32
C GLN A 24 -3.31 14.19 -2.58
N ALA A 25 -4.00 13.23 -3.18
CA ALA A 25 -5.10 12.49 -2.55
C ALA A 25 -4.65 11.80 -1.24
N ILE A 26 -3.52 11.07 -1.30
CA ILE A 26 -2.95 10.42 -0.10
C ILE A 26 -2.50 11.47 0.93
N SER A 27 -1.94 12.60 0.51
CA SER A 27 -1.55 13.68 1.44
C SER A 27 -2.76 14.31 2.12
N GLN A 28 -3.89 14.45 1.41
CA GLN A 28 -5.16 14.91 1.97
C GLN A 28 -5.67 13.90 3.02
N ALA A 29 -5.66 12.60 2.70
CA ALA A 29 -6.03 11.56 3.66
C ALA A 29 -5.14 11.56 4.90
N PHE A 30 -3.83 11.73 4.73
CA PHE A 30 -2.89 11.83 5.85
C PHE A 30 -3.18 13.03 6.76
N SER A 31 -3.60 14.17 6.19
CA SER A 31 -3.98 15.34 6.99
C SER A 31 -5.22 15.07 7.84
N VAL A 32 -6.23 14.43 7.27
CA VAL A 32 -7.46 14.05 8.01
C VAL A 32 -7.13 13.06 9.14
N ILE A 33 -6.38 11.99 8.83
CA ILE A 33 -5.98 10.99 9.84
C ILE A 33 -5.15 11.64 10.96
N GLN A 34 -4.25 12.56 10.61
CA GLN A 34 -3.41 13.26 11.60
C GLN A 34 -4.23 14.10 12.58
N GLU A 35 -5.36 14.65 12.14
CA GLU A 35 -6.26 15.46 12.98
C GLU A 35 -7.18 14.60 13.85
N GLU A 36 -7.65 13.46 13.34
CA GLU A 36 -8.63 12.60 14.01
C GLU A 36 -7.99 11.52 14.90
N ASP A 37 -7.02 10.80 14.35
CA ASP A 37 -6.31 9.69 15.04
C ASP A 37 -4.88 9.55 14.50
N PRO A 38 -3.90 10.26 15.07
CA PRO A 38 -2.52 10.33 14.55
C PRO A 38 -1.70 9.05 14.77
N GLY A 39 -2.32 7.89 14.68
CA GLY A 39 -1.72 6.58 14.80
C GLY A 39 -0.97 6.10 13.55
N PRO A 40 -0.57 4.82 13.52
CA PRO A 40 0.03 4.18 12.36
C PRO A 40 -0.94 4.18 11.16
N VAL A 41 -0.39 4.38 9.96
CA VAL A 41 -1.17 4.42 8.72
C VAL A 41 -0.60 3.47 7.68
N LEU A 42 -1.49 2.71 7.04
CA LEU A 42 -1.17 1.80 5.95
C LEU A 42 -1.82 2.26 4.65
N VAL A 43 -1.00 2.49 3.62
CA VAL A 43 -1.45 2.80 2.26
C VAL A 43 -1.33 1.55 1.41
N ILE A 44 -2.44 1.13 0.81
CA ILE A 44 -2.52 -0.03 -0.07
C ILE A 44 -3.35 0.35 -1.30
N PRO A 45 -2.89 0.04 -2.54
CA PRO A 45 -3.71 0.15 -3.73
C PRO A 45 -4.77 -0.96 -3.78
N ALA A 46 -5.83 -0.77 -4.57
CA ALA A 46 -6.94 -1.71 -4.65
C ALA A 46 -6.75 -2.81 -5.73
N ASP A 47 -5.63 -2.83 -6.42
CA ASP A 47 -5.28 -3.68 -7.56
C ASP A 47 -4.30 -4.81 -7.24
N LEU A 48 -4.27 -5.27 -5.99
CA LEU A 48 -3.48 -6.40 -5.51
C LEU A 48 -4.36 -7.65 -5.36
N PRO A 49 -4.63 -8.40 -6.43
CA PRO A 49 -5.65 -9.46 -6.45
C PRO A 49 -5.28 -10.70 -5.62
N GLN A 50 -4.00 -10.89 -5.33
CA GLN A 50 -3.51 -12.04 -4.56
C GLN A 50 -3.33 -11.73 -3.07
N MET A 51 -3.52 -10.47 -2.65
CA MET A 51 -3.40 -10.05 -1.26
C MET A 51 -4.43 -10.77 -0.38
N ARG A 52 -3.99 -11.25 0.78
CA ARG A 52 -4.79 -11.97 1.76
C ARG A 52 -4.83 -11.20 3.10
N SER A 53 -5.81 -11.52 3.93
CA SER A 53 -5.90 -10.98 5.30
C SER A 53 -4.67 -11.30 6.15
N GLU A 54 -4.08 -12.50 5.95
CA GLU A 54 -2.88 -12.93 6.65
C GLU A 54 -1.67 -12.07 6.29
N ASP A 55 -1.56 -11.65 5.02
CA ASP A 55 -0.50 -10.74 4.55
C ASP A 55 -0.60 -9.38 5.27
N LEU A 56 -1.82 -8.87 5.44
CA LEU A 56 -2.04 -7.62 6.18
C LEU A 56 -1.67 -7.76 7.65
N ALA A 57 -2.06 -8.86 8.29
CA ALA A 57 -1.72 -9.13 9.69
C ALA A 57 -0.20 -9.23 9.88
N GLU A 58 0.51 -9.92 8.98
CA GLU A 58 1.97 -10.00 9.00
C GLU A 58 2.62 -8.63 8.78
N LEU A 59 2.19 -7.88 7.75
CA LEU A 59 2.67 -6.53 7.46
C LEU A 59 2.56 -5.61 8.69
N ILE A 60 1.41 -5.61 9.35
CA ILE A 60 1.16 -4.81 10.55
C ILE A 60 2.09 -5.25 11.69
N SER A 61 2.35 -6.55 11.83
CA SER A 61 3.25 -7.07 12.86
C SER A 61 4.72 -6.63 12.72
N LEU A 62 5.12 -6.14 11.54
CA LEU A 62 6.48 -5.65 11.27
C LEU A 62 6.71 -4.22 11.81
N GLY A 63 5.65 -3.48 12.11
CA GLY A 63 5.73 -2.14 12.69
C GLY A 63 6.02 -2.18 14.19
N ARG A 64 7.29 -2.35 14.60
CA ARG A 64 7.67 -2.66 15.99
C ARG A 64 8.30 -1.51 16.78
N SER A 65 8.56 -0.39 16.16
CA SER A 65 9.18 0.78 16.82
C SER A 65 8.28 2.01 16.73
N ASP A 66 8.60 3.04 17.49
CA ASP A 66 7.86 4.32 17.46
C ASP A 66 8.04 5.09 16.15
N ARG A 67 9.03 4.72 15.35
CA ARG A 67 9.38 5.38 14.07
C ARG A 67 9.66 4.38 12.98
N PHE A 68 8.75 3.46 12.76
CA PHE A 68 8.89 2.45 11.71
C PHE A 68 8.37 2.94 10.35
N LEU A 69 8.94 2.37 9.32
CA LEU A 69 8.46 2.42 7.95
C LEU A 69 8.65 1.04 7.33
N VAL A 70 7.54 0.40 6.94
CA VAL A 70 7.55 -0.86 6.21
C VAL A 70 7.13 -0.61 4.77
N ILE A 71 7.92 -1.10 3.82
CA ILE A 71 7.64 -0.99 2.38
C ILE A 71 7.49 -2.39 1.78
N VAL A 72 6.40 -2.59 1.04
CA VAL A 72 6.29 -3.69 0.07
C VAL A 72 6.55 -3.09 -1.32
N PRO A 73 7.67 -3.41 -1.96
CA PRO A 73 7.93 -2.97 -3.32
C PRO A 73 7.12 -3.79 -4.34
N ASP A 74 6.99 -3.28 -5.56
CA ASP A 74 6.56 -4.09 -6.71
C ASP A 74 7.57 -5.22 -7.02
N CYS A 75 7.22 -6.12 -7.93
CA CYS A 75 8.09 -7.24 -8.31
C CYS A 75 9.42 -6.80 -8.96
N HIS A 76 9.50 -5.58 -9.49
CA HIS A 76 10.70 -4.97 -10.08
C HIS A 76 11.50 -4.13 -9.08
N GLN A 77 11.01 -3.95 -7.85
CA GLN A 77 11.60 -3.09 -6.82
C GLN A 77 11.81 -1.62 -7.29
N THR A 78 10.88 -1.13 -8.10
CA THR A 78 10.85 0.25 -8.59
C THR A 78 9.67 1.03 -8.03
N GLY A 79 8.52 0.40 -7.92
CA GLY A 79 7.28 0.90 -7.33
C GLY A 79 7.11 0.52 -5.85
N THR A 80 6.01 0.97 -5.27
CA THR A 80 5.62 0.68 -3.88
C THR A 80 4.18 0.20 -3.88
N ASN A 81 3.96 -1.07 -3.55
CA ASN A 81 2.63 -1.70 -3.49
C ASN A 81 1.99 -1.62 -2.11
N ALA A 82 2.77 -1.46 -1.04
CA ALA A 82 2.23 -1.08 0.26
C ALA A 82 3.24 -0.22 1.03
N LEU A 83 2.72 0.71 1.82
CA LEU A 83 3.51 1.62 2.65
C LEU A 83 2.89 1.72 4.02
N TYR A 84 3.53 1.15 5.06
CA TYR A 84 3.07 1.19 6.43
C TYR A 84 3.97 2.07 7.26
N LEU A 85 3.41 3.10 7.87
CA LEU A 85 4.10 4.17 8.58
C LEU A 85 3.64 4.21 10.03
N SER A 86 4.55 4.50 10.95
CA SER A 86 4.23 4.78 12.35
C SER A 86 3.38 6.05 12.55
N SER A 87 3.41 6.96 11.59
CA SER A 87 2.63 8.21 11.60
C SER A 87 2.46 8.75 10.18
N PRO A 88 1.33 9.41 9.85
CA PRO A 88 1.12 10.08 8.56
C PRO A 88 2.16 11.17 8.25
N THR A 89 2.81 11.71 9.28
CA THR A 89 3.80 12.78 9.14
C THR A 89 5.24 12.29 8.98
N LEU A 90 5.50 10.98 9.07
CA LEU A 90 6.85 10.42 9.04
C LEU A 90 7.57 10.74 7.73
N ILE A 91 6.91 10.49 6.59
CA ILE A 91 7.39 10.84 5.25
C ILE A 91 6.25 11.41 4.40
N LYS A 92 6.61 12.03 3.26
CA LYS A 92 5.62 12.48 2.27
C LYS A 92 5.36 11.38 1.25
N PRO A 93 4.10 11.15 0.82
CA PRO A 93 3.79 10.23 -0.28
C PRO A 93 4.54 10.63 -1.56
N ARG A 94 5.16 9.66 -2.23
CA ARG A 94 5.90 9.83 -3.48
C ARG A 94 5.69 8.65 -4.42
N PHE A 95 4.44 8.18 -4.50
CA PHE A 95 4.03 7.10 -5.39
C PHE A 95 4.25 7.44 -6.87
N GLY A 96 4.25 6.43 -7.74
CA GLY A 96 4.59 6.51 -9.14
C GLY A 96 6.07 6.21 -9.41
N HIS A 97 6.60 6.69 -10.51
CA HIS A 97 7.94 6.33 -11.00
C HIS A 97 9.01 6.41 -9.91
N ARG A 98 9.73 5.28 -9.70
CA ARG A 98 10.76 5.09 -8.65
C ARG A 98 10.29 5.39 -7.23
N SER A 99 9.04 5.08 -6.92
CA SER A 99 8.48 5.35 -5.58
C SER A 99 9.21 4.59 -4.50
N PHE A 100 9.63 3.35 -4.74
CA PHE A 100 10.40 2.56 -3.78
C PHE A 100 11.69 3.28 -3.34
N GLN A 101 12.51 3.76 -4.29
CA GLN A 101 13.73 4.50 -3.97
C GLN A 101 13.45 5.86 -3.29
N LYS A 102 12.35 6.52 -3.65
CA LYS A 102 11.96 7.79 -3.03
C LYS A 102 11.54 7.61 -1.58
N HIS A 103 10.74 6.57 -1.28
CA HIS A 103 10.29 6.27 0.07
C HIS A 103 11.44 5.81 0.96
N THR A 104 12.28 4.87 0.48
CA THR A 104 13.49 4.42 1.20
C THR A 104 14.44 5.57 1.52
N SER A 105 14.69 6.46 0.54
CA SER A 105 15.54 7.64 0.76
C SER A 105 14.98 8.59 1.81
N GLN A 106 13.66 8.76 1.89
CA GLN A 106 13.03 9.57 2.94
C GLN A 106 13.14 8.89 4.31
N ALA A 107 12.93 7.57 4.40
CA ALA A 107 13.07 6.82 5.64
C ALA A 107 14.48 6.97 6.23
N LEU A 108 15.50 6.77 5.41
CA LEU A 108 16.90 6.94 5.81
C LEU A 108 17.20 8.36 6.31
N LYS A 109 16.73 9.39 5.59
CA LYS A 109 16.90 10.80 6.00
C LYS A 109 16.19 11.13 7.31
N LYS A 110 15.12 10.44 7.63
CA LYS A 110 14.34 10.60 8.85
C LYS A 110 14.78 9.69 9.98
N THR A 111 15.84 8.89 9.78
CA THR A 111 16.31 7.88 10.75
C THR A 111 15.17 6.97 11.23
N ALA A 112 14.28 6.59 10.31
CA ALA A 112 13.22 5.65 10.61
C ALA A 112 13.74 4.21 10.52
N ASP A 113 13.18 3.32 11.33
CA ASP A 113 13.43 1.88 11.23
C ASP A 113 12.77 1.35 9.96
N LEU A 114 13.58 1.18 8.92
CA LEU A 114 13.13 0.76 7.60
C LEU A 114 13.11 -0.76 7.49
N THR A 115 11.95 -1.33 7.22
CA THR A 115 11.77 -2.73 6.82
C THR A 115 11.32 -2.79 5.37
N ILE A 116 12.05 -3.55 4.53
CA ILE A 116 11.62 -3.90 3.17
C ILE A 116 11.09 -5.32 3.24
N TRP A 117 9.79 -5.48 2.99
CA TRP A 117 9.14 -6.78 3.06
C TRP A 117 8.79 -7.29 1.67
N LEU A 118 9.46 -8.36 1.25
CA LEU A 118 9.24 -9.00 -0.04
C LEU A 118 8.15 -10.09 0.12
N ASN A 119 6.91 -9.71 -0.11
CA ASN A 119 5.77 -10.61 -0.04
C ASN A 119 5.23 -10.89 -1.45
N LYS A 120 5.21 -12.17 -1.85
CA LYS A 120 4.85 -12.58 -3.21
C LYS A 120 3.42 -12.23 -3.61
N THR A 121 2.48 -12.26 -2.67
CA THR A 121 1.06 -11.97 -2.93
C THR A 121 0.78 -10.48 -3.07
N MET A 122 1.63 -9.64 -2.50
CA MET A 122 1.51 -8.18 -2.54
C MET A 122 2.44 -7.48 -3.55
N GLN A 123 3.35 -8.23 -4.20
CA GLN A 123 4.29 -7.66 -5.17
C GLN A 123 3.75 -7.55 -6.59
N TYR A 124 2.62 -8.20 -6.89
CA TYR A 124 2.02 -8.19 -8.23
C TYR A 124 0.72 -7.40 -8.22
N ASP A 125 0.75 -6.25 -8.87
CA ASP A 125 -0.37 -5.40 -9.22
C ASP A 125 -0.89 -5.73 -10.63
N LEU A 126 -2.15 -5.41 -10.90
CA LEU A 126 -2.80 -5.64 -12.20
C LEU A 126 -2.84 -4.33 -13.00
N ASP A 127 -1.68 -3.87 -13.45
CA ASP A 127 -1.57 -2.65 -14.24
C ASP A 127 -1.83 -2.84 -15.75
N THR A 128 -1.58 -4.06 -16.26
CA THR A 128 -1.64 -4.34 -17.69
C THR A 128 -2.49 -5.58 -18.02
N PHE A 129 -2.90 -5.68 -19.29
CA PHE A 129 -3.57 -6.89 -19.79
C PHE A 129 -2.68 -8.14 -19.71
N GLN A 130 -1.37 -7.96 -19.71
CA GLN A 130 -0.40 -9.04 -19.53
C GLN A 130 -0.40 -9.56 -18.09
N ASP A 131 -0.52 -8.68 -17.10
CA ASP A 131 -0.60 -9.04 -15.69
C ASP A 131 -1.88 -9.86 -15.42
N LEU A 132 -3.02 -9.43 -15.98
CA LEU A 132 -4.27 -10.17 -15.89
C LEU A 132 -4.16 -11.58 -16.52
N HIS A 133 -3.45 -11.70 -17.66
CA HIS A 133 -3.23 -12.98 -18.31
C HIS A 133 -2.33 -13.90 -17.48
N LEU A 134 -1.32 -13.34 -16.84
CA LEU A 134 -0.43 -14.07 -15.93
C LEU A 134 -1.18 -14.53 -14.67
N TYR A 135 -1.98 -13.66 -14.08
CA TYR A 135 -2.82 -13.93 -12.93
C TYR A 135 -3.77 -15.11 -13.21
N ASN A 136 -4.52 -15.07 -14.33
CA ASN A 136 -5.43 -16.15 -14.71
C ASN A 136 -4.72 -17.50 -14.90
N LYS A 137 -3.47 -17.51 -15.41
CA LYS A 137 -2.68 -18.74 -15.51
C LYS A 137 -2.29 -19.31 -14.15
N ILE A 138 -1.94 -18.46 -13.19
CA ILE A 138 -1.56 -18.87 -11.83
C ILE A 138 -2.78 -19.46 -11.10
N GLU A 139 -3.94 -18.83 -11.21
CA GLU A 139 -5.18 -19.30 -10.60
C GLU A 139 -5.61 -20.68 -11.16
N VAL A 140 -5.54 -20.87 -12.48
CA VAL A 140 -5.86 -22.14 -13.11
C VAL A 140 -4.90 -23.25 -12.67
N GLN A 141 -3.61 -22.95 -12.54
CA GLN A 141 -2.63 -23.94 -12.06
C GLN A 141 -2.83 -24.29 -10.58
N SER A 142 -3.14 -23.33 -9.73
CA SER A 142 -3.40 -23.59 -8.31
C SER A 142 -4.67 -24.41 -8.09
N SER A 143 -5.72 -24.19 -8.86
CA SER A 143 -6.98 -24.96 -8.80
C SER A 143 -6.82 -26.43 -9.28
N LEU A 144 -5.85 -26.70 -10.15
CA LEU A 144 -5.55 -28.05 -10.63
C LEU A 144 -4.69 -28.87 -9.64
N LEU A 145 -4.02 -28.21 -8.70
CA LEU A 145 -3.17 -28.85 -7.67
C LEU A 145 -3.93 -29.14 -6.37
N THR A 146 -5.14 -28.60 -6.21
CA THR A 146 -5.98 -28.76 -5.02
C THR A 146 -7.12 -29.77 -5.19
N ASN A 147 -7.20 -30.45 -6.34
CA ASN A 147 -8.08 -31.59 -6.65
C ASN A 147 -7.26 -32.87 -6.78
#